data_6820a30911caaca2ed4389cf4f168d4e
#
_entry.id   6820a30911caaca2ed4389cf4f168d4e
#
_cell.length_a   1.000
_cell.length_b   1.000
_cell.length_c   1.000
_cell.angle_alpha   90.00
_cell.angle_beta   90.00
_cell.angle_gamma   90.00
#
_symmetry.space_group_name_H-M   'P 1'
#
loop_
_entity.id
_entity.type
_entity.pdbx_description
1 polymer ?
#
loop_
_entity_poly.entity_id
_entity_poly.type
_entity_poly.pdbx_seq_one_letter_code
_entity_poly.pdbx_strand_id
1 'polypeptide(L)'
;FSLKGFSVMLDYGHNLPGYEQVVAACAQMGFERLTGVIGMPGDRSDDAIKAVGRFCASAFSRIYIKEDRDLRGRKPNEVARLFHDEITARGFDNGKVKIVPDELDALKEAVAGAREGELIVVFYENLEPLREYLEKAGATADESTDVLLKK
;
A
#
# COMPACT_ATOMS: atom_id res chain seq x y z
N PHE A 1 0.23 4.98 -12.63
CA PHE A 1 -0.57 6.21 -12.82
C PHE A 1 0.22 7.44 -12.37
N SER A 2 0.25 8.45 -13.20
CA SER A 2 0.86 9.74 -12.87
C SER A 2 -0.21 10.78 -12.66
N LEU A 3 -0.08 11.54 -11.57
CA LEU A 3 -0.90 12.69 -11.26
C LEU A 3 0.02 13.91 -11.17
N LYS A 4 -0.55 15.10 -10.99
CA LYS A 4 0.22 16.32 -10.92
C LYS A 4 1.13 16.31 -9.67
N GLY A 5 2.41 16.08 -9.89
CA GLY A 5 3.45 16.15 -8.87
C GLY A 5 3.75 14.83 -8.15
N PHE A 6 2.97 13.77 -8.35
CA PHE A 6 3.21 12.47 -7.72
C PHE A 6 2.69 11.32 -8.57
N SER A 7 2.97 10.09 -8.16
CA SER A 7 2.56 8.89 -8.89
C SER A 7 1.89 7.87 -7.96
N VAL A 8 1.08 7.00 -8.54
CA VAL A 8 0.40 5.90 -7.84
C VAL A 8 0.67 4.61 -8.59
N MET A 9 1.11 3.58 -7.86
CA MET A 9 1.30 2.23 -8.37
C MET A 9 0.28 1.30 -7.72
N LEU A 10 -0.42 0.52 -8.54
CA LEU A 10 -1.35 -0.51 -8.06
C LEU A 10 -0.72 -1.89 -8.29
N ASP A 11 -0.59 -2.68 -7.23
CA ASP A 11 -0.02 -4.03 -7.31
C ASP A 11 -0.84 -5.02 -6.52
N TYR A 12 -0.93 -6.26 -7.02
CA TYR A 12 -1.68 -7.33 -6.37
C TYR A 12 -0.84 -8.13 -5.36
N GLY A 13 0.34 -7.65 -4.99
CA GLY A 13 1.21 -8.33 -4.03
C GLY A 13 0.48 -8.62 -2.72
N HIS A 14 0.55 -9.87 -2.25
CA HIS A 14 -0.19 -10.32 -1.07
C HIS A 14 0.64 -11.24 -0.16
N ASN A 15 1.95 -11.19 -0.27
CA ASN A 15 2.90 -11.89 0.59
C ASN A 15 4.21 -11.10 0.67
N LEU A 16 5.08 -11.48 1.59
CA LEU A 16 6.33 -10.75 1.81
C LEU A 16 7.20 -10.66 0.55
N PRO A 17 7.46 -11.74 -0.21
CA PRO A 17 8.24 -11.61 -1.45
C PRO A 17 7.63 -10.64 -2.46
N GLY A 18 6.30 -10.60 -2.58
CA GLY A 18 5.61 -9.66 -3.44
C GLY A 18 5.85 -8.22 -3.03
N TYR A 19 5.74 -7.93 -1.74
CA TYR A 19 6.02 -6.59 -1.21
C TYR A 19 7.48 -6.19 -1.45
N GLU A 20 8.42 -7.11 -1.19
CA GLU A 20 9.84 -6.86 -1.40
C GLU A 20 10.18 -6.55 -2.86
N GLN A 21 9.60 -7.30 -3.80
CA GLN A 21 9.80 -7.09 -5.23
C GLN A 21 9.29 -5.72 -5.69
N VAL A 22 8.10 -5.33 -5.21
CA VAL A 22 7.50 -4.03 -5.57
C VAL A 22 8.36 -2.89 -5.06
N VAL A 23 8.78 -2.94 -3.81
CA VAL A 23 9.62 -1.88 -3.22
C VAL A 23 10.98 -1.79 -3.94
N ALA A 24 11.57 -2.93 -4.29
CA ALA A 24 12.81 -2.95 -5.06
C ALA A 24 12.64 -2.30 -6.44
N ALA A 25 11.52 -2.57 -7.12
CA ALA A 25 11.21 -1.94 -8.40
C ALA A 25 11.04 -0.42 -8.24
N CYS A 26 10.38 0.03 -7.18
CA CYS A 26 10.22 1.46 -6.88
C CYS A 26 11.57 2.16 -6.68
N ALA A 27 12.49 1.51 -5.99
CA ALA A 27 13.84 2.05 -5.79
C ALA A 27 14.58 2.21 -7.13
N GLN A 28 14.43 1.25 -8.04
CA GLN A 28 15.02 1.32 -9.39
C GLN A 28 14.44 2.45 -10.22
N MET A 29 13.19 2.84 -9.98
CA MET A 29 12.57 3.96 -10.66
C MET A 29 13.00 5.33 -10.12
N GLY A 30 13.82 5.35 -9.08
CA GLY A 30 14.36 6.58 -8.52
C GLY A 30 13.46 7.32 -7.53
N PHE A 31 12.39 6.72 -7.06
CA PHE A 31 11.56 7.31 -6.03
C PHE A 31 12.23 7.17 -4.66
N GLU A 32 12.38 8.29 -3.95
CA GLU A 32 12.98 8.33 -2.62
C GLU A 32 11.94 8.25 -1.50
N ARG A 33 10.72 8.72 -1.78
CA ARG A 33 9.62 8.71 -0.80
C ARG A 33 8.51 7.80 -1.27
N LEU A 34 8.22 6.79 -0.46
CA LEU A 34 7.17 5.83 -0.73
C LEU A 34 6.11 5.92 0.35
N THR A 35 4.85 6.01 -0.07
CA THR A 35 3.70 5.83 0.81
C THR A 35 3.08 4.48 0.49
N GLY A 36 2.83 3.66 1.51
CA GLY A 36 2.19 2.37 1.33
C GLY A 36 0.72 2.40 1.73
N VAL A 37 -0.13 1.85 0.87
CA VAL A 37 -1.51 1.47 1.23
C VAL A 37 -1.51 -0.05 1.29
N ILE A 38 -1.47 -0.60 2.50
CA ILE A 38 -1.11 -1.99 2.73
C ILE A 38 -2.26 -2.80 3.33
N GLY A 39 -2.24 -4.09 3.06
CA GLY A 39 -3.17 -5.06 3.61
C GLY A 39 -2.74 -6.46 3.26
N MET A 40 -3.37 -7.44 3.91
CA MET A 40 -3.11 -8.85 3.66
C MET A 40 -4.40 -9.63 3.75
N PRO A 41 -4.52 -10.75 2.99
CA PRO A 41 -5.66 -11.66 3.17
C PRO A 41 -5.71 -12.20 4.61
N GLY A 42 -6.91 -12.29 5.17
CA GLY A 42 -7.11 -12.73 6.55
C GLY A 42 -6.75 -14.20 6.82
N ASP A 43 -6.61 -15.02 5.78
CA ASP A 43 -6.24 -16.43 5.90
C ASP A 43 -4.72 -16.65 6.03
N ARG A 44 -3.93 -15.58 6.09
CA ARG A 44 -2.49 -15.66 6.39
C ARG A 44 -2.29 -15.77 7.90
N SER A 45 -1.17 -16.40 8.32
CA SER A 45 -0.83 -16.50 9.73
C SER A 45 -0.49 -15.14 10.32
N ASP A 46 -0.62 -14.99 11.63
CA ASP A 46 -0.21 -13.78 12.33
C ASP A 46 1.25 -13.45 12.07
N ASP A 47 2.11 -14.46 12.09
CA ASP A 47 3.55 -14.26 11.83
C ASP A 47 3.83 -13.76 10.42
N ALA A 48 3.09 -14.25 9.41
CA ALA A 48 3.22 -13.77 8.04
C ALA A 48 2.79 -12.31 7.91
N ILE A 49 1.68 -11.93 8.55
CA ILE A 49 1.19 -10.54 8.57
C ILE A 49 2.19 -9.63 9.26
N LYS A 50 2.70 -10.04 10.41
CA LYS A 50 3.71 -9.27 11.16
C LYS A 50 5.01 -9.10 10.36
N ALA A 51 5.44 -10.13 9.62
CA ALA A 51 6.63 -10.05 8.78
C ALA A 51 6.48 -8.97 7.71
N VAL A 52 5.32 -8.90 7.06
CA VAL A 52 5.03 -7.85 6.09
C VAL A 52 5.00 -6.48 6.78
N GLY A 53 4.41 -6.39 7.95
CA GLY A 53 4.38 -5.16 8.75
C GLY A 53 5.78 -4.64 9.08
N ARG A 54 6.68 -5.53 9.53
CA ARG A 54 8.06 -5.16 9.80
C ARG A 54 8.76 -4.62 8.57
N PHE A 55 8.56 -5.27 7.43
CA PHE A 55 9.12 -4.82 6.16
C PHE A 55 8.60 -3.44 5.80
N CYS A 56 7.29 -3.23 5.88
CA CYS A 56 6.67 -1.95 5.55
C CYS A 56 7.18 -0.81 6.43
N ALA A 57 7.42 -1.06 7.71
CA ALA A 57 7.96 -0.04 8.63
C ALA A 57 9.33 0.48 8.18
N SER A 58 10.13 -0.35 7.51
CA SER A 58 11.43 0.07 6.98
C SER A 58 11.36 0.64 5.57
N ALA A 59 10.33 0.29 4.80
CA ALA A 59 10.25 0.61 3.38
C ALA A 59 9.49 1.90 3.07
N PHE A 60 8.47 2.22 3.87
CA PHE A 60 7.59 3.35 3.61
C PHE A 60 7.79 4.48 4.61
N SER A 61 7.66 5.72 4.13
CA SER A 61 7.71 6.90 5.01
C SER A 61 6.35 7.23 5.61
N ARG A 62 5.27 6.77 4.98
CA ARG A 62 3.90 6.90 5.46
C ARG A 62 3.12 5.65 5.09
N ILE A 63 2.22 5.23 5.97
CA ILE A 63 1.47 3.98 5.79
C ILE A 63 -0.01 4.18 6.09
N TYR A 64 -0.86 3.73 5.18
CA TYR A 64 -2.30 3.57 5.39
C TYR A 64 -2.60 2.08 5.38
N ILE A 65 -3.23 1.59 6.45
CA ILE A 65 -3.55 0.17 6.61
C ILE A 65 -5.01 -0.02 6.27
N LYS A 66 -5.29 -0.77 5.20
CA LYS A 66 -6.65 -1.14 4.79
C LYS A 66 -6.90 -2.62 5.10
N GLU A 67 -8.15 -3.04 4.97
CA GLU A 67 -8.52 -4.44 5.10
C GLU A 67 -9.22 -4.93 3.85
N ASP A 68 -9.03 -6.21 3.52
CA ASP A 68 -9.79 -6.87 2.47
C ASP A 68 -11.26 -6.98 2.93
N ARG A 69 -12.20 -6.88 2.00
CA ARG A 69 -13.62 -7.03 2.31
C ARG A 69 -13.94 -8.42 2.80
N ASP A 70 -13.30 -9.43 2.18
CA ASP A 70 -13.39 -10.81 2.64
C ASP A 70 -12.40 -11.00 3.79
N LEU A 71 -12.92 -11.05 5.01
CA LEU A 71 -12.11 -11.18 6.22
C LEU A 71 -11.56 -12.59 6.44
N ARG A 72 -12.04 -13.56 5.67
CA ARG A 72 -11.59 -14.97 5.71
C ARG A 72 -11.52 -15.55 7.13
N GLY A 73 -12.59 -15.31 7.89
CA GLY A 73 -12.72 -15.82 9.25
C GLY A 73 -12.16 -14.93 10.34
N ARG A 74 -11.49 -13.83 10.00
CA ARG A 74 -11.03 -12.88 10.99
C ARG A 74 -12.10 -11.86 11.34
N LYS A 75 -11.95 -11.25 12.51
CA LYS A 75 -12.84 -10.16 12.95
C LYS A 75 -12.46 -8.86 12.24
N PRO A 76 -13.42 -7.93 12.09
CA PRO A 76 -13.09 -6.60 11.59
C PRO A 76 -11.96 -5.95 12.39
N ASN A 77 -11.03 -5.31 11.69
CA ASN A 77 -9.84 -4.65 12.23
C ASN A 77 -8.79 -5.58 12.84
N GLU A 78 -8.97 -6.89 12.85
CA GLU A 78 -7.99 -7.81 13.44
C GLU A 78 -6.66 -7.76 12.67
N VAL A 79 -6.70 -7.90 11.33
CA VAL A 79 -5.49 -7.82 10.48
C VAL A 79 -4.88 -6.43 10.57
N ALA A 80 -5.71 -5.39 10.50
CA ALA A 80 -5.23 -4.01 10.56
C ALA A 80 -4.49 -3.72 11.86
N ARG A 81 -4.98 -4.24 12.99
CA ARG A 81 -4.31 -4.07 14.29
C ARG A 81 -3.00 -4.83 14.36
N LEU A 82 -2.92 -6.03 13.80
CA LEU A 82 -1.65 -6.76 13.73
C LEU A 82 -0.60 -5.94 13.01
N PHE A 83 -0.94 -5.33 11.88
CA PHE A 83 -0.05 -4.43 11.16
C PHE A 83 0.32 -3.21 11.99
N HIS A 84 -0.67 -2.52 12.53
CA HIS A 84 -0.46 -1.28 13.27
C HIS A 84 0.44 -1.50 14.49
N ASP A 85 0.17 -2.53 15.26
CA ASP A 85 0.94 -2.85 16.45
C ASP A 85 2.39 -3.19 16.10
N GLU A 86 2.60 -3.99 15.06
CA GLU A 86 3.96 -4.37 14.63
C GLU A 86 4.73 -3.16 14.09
N ILE A 87 4.10 -2.32 13.30
CA ILE A 87 4.72 -1.13 12.72
C ILE A 87 5.10 -0.13 13.80
N THR A 88 4.20 0.13 14.75
CA THR A 88 4.48 1.08 15.84
C THR A 88 5.49 0.54 16.83
N ALA A 89 5.52 -0.78 17.05
CA ALA A 89 6.52 -1.43 17.90
C ALA A 89 7.95 -1.26 17.35
N ARG A 90 8.09 -0.99 16.05
CA ARG A 90 9.39 -0.72 15.40
C ARG A 90 9.82 0.74 15.49
N GLY A 91 9.11 1.57 16.23
CA GLY A 91 9.43 2.98 16.38
C GLY A 91 8.92 3.86 15.25
N PHE A 92 8.04 3.34 14.40
CA PHE A 92 7.43 4.14 13.34
C PHE A 92 6.56 5.25 13.94
N ASP A 93 6.63 6.45 13.36
CA ASP A 93 5.88 7.61 13.85
C ASP A 93 4.37 7.37 13.77
N ASN A 94 3.69 7.43 14.92
CA ASN A 94 2.24 7.24 15.00
C ASN A 94 1.46 8.22 14.13
N GLY A 95 1.99 9.41 13.89
CA GLY A 95 1.37 10.41 13.02
C GLY A 95 1.49 10.08 11.53
N LYS A 96 2.27 9.07 11.18
CA LYS A 96 2.50 8.65 9.78
C LYS A 96 1.93 7.28 9.46
N VAL A 97 1.23 6.66 10.38
CA VAL A 97 0.51 5.40 10.14
C VAL A 97 -0.94 5.55 10.58
N LYS A 98 -1.87 5.11 9.74
CA LYS A 98 -3.30 5.24 10.00
C LYS A 98 -4.04 4.02 9.47
N ILE A 99 -5.01 3.54 10.25
CA ILE A 99 -5.93 2.49 9.80
C ILE A 99 -7.09 3.15 9.08
N VAL A 100 -7.29 2.80 7.81
CA VAL A 100 -8.43 3.20 6.99
C VAL A 100 -8.95 1.93 6.34
N PRO A 101 -9.94 1.25 6.95
CA PRO A 101 -10.31 -0.11 6.54
C PRO A 101 -10.74 -0.25 5.09
N ASP A 102 -11.48 0.70 4.56
CA ASP A 102 -11.91 0.66 3.16
C ASP A 102 -10.76 1.01 2.22
N GLU A 103 -10.48 0.12 1.27
CA GLU A 103 -9.35 0.24 0.35
C GLU A 103 -9.40 1.52 -0.49
N LEU A 104 -10.57 1.85 -1.03
CA LEU A 104 -10.72 3.06 -1.84
C LEU A 104 -10.56 4.31 -0.99
N ASP A 105 -11.13 4.33 0.22
CA ASP A 105 -10.97 5.46 1.15
C ASP A 105 -9.50 5.64 1.54
N ALA A 106 -8.77 4.54 1.74
CA ALA A 106 -7.35 4.59 2.05
C ALA A 106 -6.56 5.23 0.91
N LEU A 107 -6.86 4.84 -0.34
CA LEU A 107 -6.24 5.48 -1.51
C LEU A 107 -6.57 6.97 -1.59
N LYS A 108 -7.83 7.34 -1.35
CA LYS A 108 -8.24 8.75 -1.37
C LYS A 108 -7.49 9.58 -0.34
N GLU A 109 -7.32 9.06 0.87
CA GLU A 109 -6.56 9.76 1.92
C GLU A 109 -5.07 9.87 1.55
N ALA A 110 -4.49 8.81 0.99
CA ALA A 110 -3.10 8.84 0.54
C ALA A 110 -2.89 9.89 -0.55
N VAL A 111 -3.80 9.98 -1.51
CA VAL A 111 -3.76 10.97 -2.59
C VAL A 111 -3.91 12.39 -2.03
N ALA A 112 -4.84 12.61 -1.09
CA ALA A 112 -5.04 13.91 -0.48
C ALA A 112 -3.81 14.40 0.29
N GLY A 113 -3.03 13.49 0.86
CA GLY A 113 -1.81 13.81 1.60
C GLY A 113 -0.53 13.70 0.78
N ALA A 114 -0.63 13.45 -0.53
CA ALA A 114 0.54 13.21 -1.37
C ALA A 114 1.42 14.45 -1.50
N ARG A 115 2.72 14.22 -1.50
CA ARG A 115 3.73 15.26 -1.68
C ARG A 115 4.36 15.15 -3.06
N GLU A 116 4.92 16.27 -3.54
CA GLU A 116 5.62 16.29 -4.82
C GLU A 116 6.79 15.29 -4.83
N GLY A 117 6.88 14.51 -5.91
CA GLY A 117 7.92 13.51 -6.08
C GLY A 117 7.65 12.19 -5.36
N GLU A 118 6.49 12.04 -4.74
CA GLU A 118 6.13 10.85 -3.98
C GLU A 118 5.53 9.76 -4.87
N LEU A 119 5.76 8.50 -4.50
CA LEU A 119 5.06 7.36 -5.07
C LEU A 119 4.19 6.70 -4.00
N ILE A 120 2.91 6.59 -4.29
CA ILE A 120 1.96 5.83 -3.47
C ILE A 120 1.86 4.43 -4.06
N VAL A 121 2.14 3.41 -3.25
CA VAL A 121 2.02 2.01 -3.66
C VAL A 121 0.81 1.40 -2.96
N VAL A 122 -0.16 0.94 -3.75
CA VAL A 122 -1.38 0.30 -3.23
C VAL A 122 -1.33 -1.19 -3.51
N PHE A 123 -1.36 -2.01 -2.46
CA PHE A 123 -1.49 -3.45 -2.58
C PHE A 123 -2.98 -3.79 -2.54
N TYR A 124 -3.58 -3.91 -3.71
CA TYR A 124 -5.03 -3.91 -3.85
C TYR A 124 -5.67 -5.29 -3.73
N GLU A 125 -6.94 -5.31 -3.33
CA GLU A 125 -7.83 -6.45 -3.43
C GLU A 125 -8.73 -6.33 -4.68
N ASN A 126 -9.31 -5.15 -4.89
CA ASN A 126 -10.25 -4.90 -5.98
C ASN A 126 -9.78 -3.72 -6.84
N LEU A 127 -9.28 -4.03 -8.03
CA LEU A 127 -8.61 -3.07 -8.91
C LEU A 127 -9.54 -2.00 -9.48
N GLU A 128 -10.72 -2.39 -9.97
CA GLU A 128 -11.53 -1.48 -10.79
C GLU A 128 -11.97 -0.19 -10.09
N PRO A 129 -12.46 -0.21 -8.83
CA PRO A 129 -12.81 1.04 -8.16
C PRO A 129 -11.62 1.99 -8.00
N LEU A 130 -10.42 1.45 -7.79
CA LEU A 130 -9.21 2.27 -7.66
C LEU A 130 -8.83 2.91 -8.98
N ARG A 131 -8.86 2.12 -10.05
CA ARG A 131 -8.58 2.61 -11.40
C ARG A 131 -9.56 3.70 -11.81
N GLU A 132 -10.85 3.48 -11.60
CA GLU A 132 -11.88 4.46 -11.92
C GLU A 132 -11.67 5.78 -11.17
N TYR A 133 -11.36 5.69 -9.88
CA TYR A 133 -11.07 6.88 -9.08
C TYR A 133 -9.88 7.66 -9.63
N LEU A 134 -8.78 6.97 -9.94
CA LEU A 134 -7.58 7.61 -10.47
C LEU A 134 -7.83 8.26 -11.83
N GLU A 135 -8.54 7.58 -12.72
CA GLU A 135 -8.88 8.13 -14.04
C GLU A 135 -9.75 9.38 -13.92
N LYS A 136 -10.75 9.36 -13.04
CA LYS A 136 -11.60 10.54 -12.78
C LYS A 136 -10.82 11.68 -12.14
N ALA A 137 -9.78 11.38 -11.38
CA ALA A 137 -8.90 12.39 -10.79
C ALA A 137 -7.90 12.98 -11.80
N GLY A 138 -7.92 12.51 -13.05
CA GLY A 138 -7.05 13.00 -14.10
C GLY A 138 -5.72 12.28 -14.21
N ALA A 139 -5.57 11.12 -13.57
CA ALA A 139 -4.34 10.35 -13.65
C ALA A 139 -4.12 9.78 -15.05
N THR A 140 -2.85 9.79 -15.49
CA THR A 140 -2.44 9.16 -16.74
C THR A 140 -1.80 7.82 -16.44
N ALA A 141 -2.27 6.76 -17.10
CA ALA A 141 -1.70 5.42 -16.93
C ALA A 141 -0.29 5.38 -17.54
N ASP A 142 0.66 4.82 -16.77
CA ASP A 142 2.03 4.61 -17.23
C ASP A 142 2.25 3.11 -17.44
N GLU A 143 2.25 2.67 -18.69
CA GLU A 143 2.40 1.27 -19.06
C GLU A 143 3.82 0.74 -18.82
N SER A 144 4.82 1.60 -18.78
CA SER A 144 6.21 1.19 -18.57
C SER A 144 6.42 0.56 -17.18
N THR A 145 5.67 1.02 -16.20
CA THR A 145 5.70 0.48 -14.83
C THR A 145 5.17 -0.95 -14.78
N ASP A 146 4.10 -1.25 -15.50
CA ASP A 146 3.53 -2.59 -15.60
C ASP A 146 4.54 -3.60 -16.15
N VAL A 147 5.33 -3.20 -17.12
CA VAL A 147 6.36 -4.05 -17.73
C VAL A 147 7.46 -4.40 -16.73
N LEU A 148 7.88 -3.45 -15.90
CA LEU A 148 8.89 -3.69 -14.87
C LEU A 148 8.41 -4.66 -13.78
N LEU A 149 7.15 -4.59 -13.42
CA LEU A 149 6.58 -5.44 -12.38
C LEU A 149 6.29 -6.86 -12.85
N LYS A 150 6.08 -7.08 -14.15
CA LYS A 150 5.80 -8.39 -14.72
C LYS A 150 7.07 -9.23 -14.96
N LYS A 151 8.21 -8.64 -14.84
CA LYS A 151 9.50 -9.33 -14.98
C LYS A 151 10.04 -9.77 -13.64
#